data_0e3e049a973a12cb1fd88094e7e3aa97
#
_entry.id   0e3e049a973a12cb1fd88094e7e3aa97
#
_cell.length_a   1.000
_cell.length_b   1.000
_cell.length_c   1.000
_cell.angle_alpha   90.00
_cell.angle_beta   90.00
_cell.angle_gamma   90.00
#
_symmetry.space_group_name_H-M   'P 1'
#
loop_
_entity.id
_entity.type
_entity.pdbx_description
1 polymer ?
#
loop_
_entity_poly.entity_id
_entity_poly.type
_entity_poly.pdbx_seq_one_letter_code
_entity_poly.pdbx_strand_id
1 'polypeptide(L)'
;MRDRLLRFLLKRFSGGFVLAFHEIPPQRVAEFVDAIRPAQVVPLSELVRRSGQHKSTSGLFAITVDDGVGDNVRALARLFIARGWPATFYLPTAYIDTAEGMAFQWWRNLKPLLPRRRIELKSGVIDLSGPSAVDELAKKMEVLWHSEHLKSYFPMTLELADLVVREMGVARDAISPPDPISWPEVAELGRNDLIRFESHGVSHTAMSALSAEDLEFEMRHSRDVVTKHTGHPCRHLAYPFGSRQSIGTRAAEVAARFYDSATTMSLGHVGSANPWMLPRIPLYPENSTLFARAKILCKCSTIAASKSSPVRERPECASAGCSIPEQTGATGDNGPSV
;
A
#
# COMPACT_ATOMS: atom_id res chain seq x y z
N MET A 1 -31.12 18.30 -7.17
CA MET A 1 -30.30 18.69 -8.35
C MET A 1 -28.87 18.11 -8.30
N ARG A 2 -28.16 18.24 -7.16
CA ARG A 2 -26.78 17.72 -6.97
C ARG A 2 -26.65 16.20 -7.20
N ASP A 3 -27.58 15.39 -6.71
CA ASP A 3 -27.53 13.92 -6.86
C ASP A 3 -27.81 13.45 -8.30
N ARG A 4 -28.64 14.17 -9.06
CA ARG A 4 -28.85 13.86 -10.47
C ARG A 4 -27.61 14.11 -11.31
N LEU A 5 -26.88 15.19 -11.02
CA LEU A 5 -25.61 15.48 -11.70
C LEU A 5 -24.52 14.45 -11.35
N LEU A 6 -24.41 14.07 -10.06
CA LEU A 6 -23.46 13.05 -9.64
C LEU A 6 -23.79 11.67 -10.28
N ARG A 7 -25.08 11.29 -10.32
CA ARG A 7 -25.55 10.09 -11.05
C ARG A 7 -25.17 10.12 -12.52
N PHE A 8 -25.38 11.25 -13.16
CA PHE A 8 -25.03 11.43 -14.58
C PHE A 8 -23.53 11.31 -14.80
N LEU A 9 -22.73 11.98 -13.96
CA LEU A 9 -21.28 11.90 -14.02
C LEU A 9 -20.76 10.48 -13.76
N LEU A 10 -21.22 9.79 -12.72
CA LEU A 10 -20.81 8.42 -12.42
C LEU A 10 -21.23 7.41 -13.50
N LYS A 11 -22.40 7.61 -14.16
CA LYS A 11 -22.83 6.77 -15.30
C LYS A 11 -22.03 7.04 -16.58
N ARG A 12 -21.52 8.24 -16.74
CA ARG A 12 -20.73 8.62 -17.93
C ARG A 12 -19.29 8.08 -17.86
N PHE A 13 -18.84 7.66 -16.68
CA PHE A 13 -17.50 7.11 -16.50
C PHE A 13 -17.50 5.61 -16.78
N SER A 14 -16.64 5.21 -17.71
CA SER A 14 -16.59 3.87 -18.28
C SER A 14 -15.96 2.79 -17.40
N GLY A 15 -15.73 3.05 -16.11
CA GLY A 15 -15.07 2.08 -15.25
C GLY A 15 -15.47 2.19 -13.77
N GLY A 16 -15.46 1.06 -13.09
CA GLY A 16 -15.55 1.01 -11.64
C GLY A 16 -14.26 1.46 -10.96
N PHE A 17 -14.27 1.63 -9.66
CA PHE A 17 -13.09 2.04 -8.90
C PHE A 17 -12.97 1.28 -7.58
N VAL A 18 -11.79 1.29 -7.02
CA VAL A 18 -11.49 0.66 -5.73
C VAL A 18 -11.07 1.75 -4.75
N LEU A 19 -11.77 1.85 -3.61
CA LEU A 19 -11.37 2.71 -2.51
C LEU A 19 -10.33 1.99 -1.66
N ALA A 20 -9.29 2.70 -1.27
CA ALA A 20 -8.28 2.20 -0.34
C ALA A 20 -8.29 3.02 0.95
N PHE A 21 -8.43 2.32 2.05
CA PHE A 21 -8.35 2.85 3.39
C PHE A 21 -7.20 2.17 4.15
N HIS A 22 -6.69 2.87 5.14
CA HIS A 22 -5.76 2.35 6.13
C HIS A 22 -6.39 2.57 7.52
N GLU A 23 -5.64 3.07 8.51
CA GLU A 23 -6.21 3.44 9.79
C GLU A 23 -7.16 4.65 9.64
N ILE A 24 -8.45 4.42 9.72
CA ILE A 24 -9.47 5.46 9.52
C ILE A 24 -10.68 5.23 10.43
N PRO A 25 -11.23 6.27 11.09
CA PRO A 25 -12.45 6.14 11.88
C PRO A 25 -13.63 5.65 11.04
N PRO A 26 -14.45 4.69 11.55
CA PRO A 26 -15.60 4.14 10.81
C PRO A 26 -16.57 5.21 10.32
N GLN A 27 -16.79 6.28 11.11
CA GLN A 27 -17.65 7.40 10.73
C GLN A 27 -17.17 8.10 9.45
N ARG A 28 -15.83 8.25 9.30
CA ARG A 28 -15.25 8.86 8.10
C ARG A 28 -15.45 7.99 6.87
N VAL A 29 -15.29 6.68 7.01
CA VAL A 29 -15.59 5.74 5.90
C VAL A 29 -17.05 5.82 5.50
N ALA A 30 -17.97 5.83 6.48
CA ALA A 30 -19.41 5.98 6.21
C ALA A 30 -19.72 7.29 5.44
N GLU A 31 -19.14 8.41 5.87
CA GLU A 31 -19.30 9.69 5.19
C GLU A 31 -18.80 9.66 3.73
N PHE A 32 -17.64 9.04 3.48
CA PHE A 32 -17.11 8.91 2.12
C PHE A 32 -18.00 8.04 1.24
N VAL A 33 -18.42 6.87 1.74
CA VAL A 33 -19.29 5.95 0.99
C VAL A 33 -20.66 6.58 0.72
N ASP A 34 -21.25 7.23 1.72
CA ASP A 34 -22.54 7.94 1.55
C ASP A 34 -22.40 9.12 0.58
N ALA A 35 -21.25 9.81 0.56
CA ALA A 35 -21.00 10.96 -0.31
C ALA A 35 -20.93 10.56 -1.81
N ILE A 36 -20.62 9.33 -2.14
CA ILE A 36 -20.48 8.85 -3.52
C ILE A 36 -21.69 8.06 -4.02
N ARG A 37 -22.74 7.96 -3.21
CA ARG A 37 -24.01 7.43 -3.70
C ARG A 37 -24.49 8.23 -4.91
N PRO A 38 -25.04 7.58 -5.93
CA PRO A 38 -25.61 6.23 -5.99
C PRO A 38 -24.70 5.14 -6.55
N ALA A 39 -23.38 5.30 -6.55
CA ALA A 39 -22.51 4.18 -6.88
C ALA A 39 -22.74 3.03 -5.88
N GLN A 40 -22.64 1.79 -6.39
CA GLN A 40 -22.93 0.59 -5.63
C GLN A 40 -21.65 -0.06 -5.15
N VAL A 41 -21.61 -0.43 -3.86
CA VAL A 41 -20.53 -1.25 -3.30
C VAL A 41 -20.73 -2.67 -3.80
N VAL A 42 -19.65 -3.26 -4.33
CA VAL A 42 -19.62 -4.67 -4.75
C VAL A 42 -18.35 -5.34 -4.20
N PRO A 43 -18.33 -6.68 -4.07
CA PRO A 43 -17.08 -7.39 -3.75
C PRO A 43 -15.98 -7.06 -4.78
N LEU A 44 -14.74 -6.98 -4.35
CA LEU A 44 -13.60 -6.74 -5.25
C LEU A 44 -13.55 -7.82 -6.35
N SER A 45 -13.76 -9.08 -5.98
CA SER A 45 -13.81 -10.20 -6.93
C SER A 45 -14.85 -10.02 -8.05
N GLU A 46 -16.01 -9.45 -7.74
CA GLU A 46 -17.04 -9.15 -8.75
C GLU A 46 -16.59 -8.03 -9.69
N LEU A 47 -15.95 -6.98 -9.15
CA LEU A 47 -15.42 -5.89 -9.95
C LEU A 47 -14.32 -6.39 -10.91
N VAL A 48 -13.40 -7.21 -10.41
CA VAL A 48 -12.31 -7.86 -11.18
C VAL A 48 -12.89 -8.77 -12.25
N ARG A 49 -13.83 -9.64 -11.88
CA ARG A 49 -14.50 -10.58 -12.81
C ARG A 49 -15.19 -9.85 -13.96
N ARG A 50 -15.94 -8.78 -13.66
CA ARG A 50 -16.59 -7.97 -14.70
C ARG A 50 -15.59 -7.34 -15.63
N SER A 51 -14.52 -6.76 -15.08
CA SER A 51 -13.44 -6.16 -15.87
C SER A 51 -12.78 -7.17 -16.81
N GLY A 52 -12.43 -8.36 -16.31
CA GLY A 52 -11.85 -9.44 -17.12
C GLY A 52 -12.79 -9.98 -18.21
N GLN A 53 -14.12 -9.88 -18.00
CA GLN A 53 -15.13 -10.27 -18.97
C GLN A 53 -15.56 -9.11 -19.88
N HIS A 54 -14.87 -7.97 -19.85
CA HIS A 54 -15.22 -6.75 -20.58
C HIS A 54 -16.66 -6.26 -20.35
N LYS A 55 -17.26 -6.63 -19.20
CA LYS A 55 -18.57 -6.14 -18.79
C LYS A 55 -18.46 -4.76 -18.14
N SER A 56 -19.53 -3.97 -18.24
CA SER A 56 -19.56 -2.65 -17.60
C SER A 56 -19.34 -2.73 -16.09
N THR A 57 -18.42 -1.93 -15.59
CA THR A 57 -18.19 -1.69 -14.17
C THR A 57 -18.61 -0.28 -13.75
N SER A 58 -19.26 0.46 -14.65
CA SER A 58 -19.69 1.84 -14.40
C SER A 58 -20.66 1.92 -13.22
N GLY A 59 -20.39 2.84 -12.31
CA GLY A 59 -21.20 3.03 -11.09
C GLY A 59 -20.98 1.98 -10.01
N LEU A 60 -20.01 1.08 -10.17
CA LEU A 60 -19.62 0.09 -9.18
C LEU A 60 -18.30 0.48 -8.51
N PHE A 61 -18.16 0.15 -7.23
CA PHE A 61 -16.88 0.27 -6.54
C PHE A 61 -16.69 -0.81 -5.49
N ALA A 62 -15.43 -1.10 -5.17
CA ALA A 62 -15.05 -2.00 -4.09
C ALA A 62 -14.40 -1.21 -2.94
N ILE A 63 -14.54 -1.71 -1.73
CA ILE A 63 -13.91 -1.19 -0.52
C ILE A 63 -12.74 -2.09 -0.16
N THR A 64 -11.57 -1.49 0.05
CA THR A 64 -10.38 -2.20 0.55
C THR A 64 -9.79 -1.48 1.75
N VAL A 65 -9.23 -2.25 2.69
CA VAL A 65 -8.57 -1.77 3.91
C VAL A 65 -7.25 -2.50 4.03
N ASP A 66 -6.15 -1.78 4.17
CA ASP A 66 -4.80 -2.35 4.24
C ASP A 66 -4.33 -2.47 5.71
N ASP A 67 -3.18 -3.11 5.90
CA ASP A 67 -2.34 -3.17 7.11
C ASP A 67 -2.82 -4.06 8.26
N GLY A 68 -4.08 -4.47 8.31
CA GLY A 68 -4.54 -5.40 9.34
C GLY A 68 -4.49 -4.88 10.79
N VAL A 69 -4.53 -3.56 11.01
CA VAL A 69 -4.53 -2.95 12.34
C VAL A 69 -5.78 -3.38 13.10
N GLY A 70 -5.62 -4.13 14.21
CA GLY A 70 -6.68 -4.89 14.83
C GLY A 70 -7.91 -4.10 15.21
N ASP A 71 -7.77 -3.01 15.98
CA ASP A 71 -8.92 -2.17 16.38
C ASP A 71 -9.65 -1.57 15.19
N ASN A 72 -8.88 -1.18 14.16
CA ASN A 72 -9.47 -0.61 12.96
C ASN A 72 -10.21 -1.68 12.14
N VAL A 73 -9.63 -2.87 11.99
CA VAL A 73 -10.30 -4.01 11.32
C VAL A 73 -11.59 -4.38 12.04
N ARG A 74 -11.56 -4.53 13.38
CA ARG A 74 -12.75 -4.85 14.18
C ARG A 74 -13.86 -3.81 14.01
N ALA A 75 -13.50 -2.53 14.09
CA ALA A 75 -14.45 -1.43 13.98
C ALA A 75 -15.04 -1.30 12.57
N LEU A 76 -14.21 -1.41 11.53
CA LEU A 76 -14.65 -1.32 10.14
C LEU A 76 -15.45 -2.56 9.71
N ALA A 77 -15.06 -3.77 10.12
CA ALA A 77 -15.82 -4.97 9.81
C ALA A 77 -17.26 -4.89 10.38
N ARG A 78 -17.42 -4.42 11.63
CA ARG A 78 -18.76 -4.18 12.22
C ARG A 78 -19.56 -3.17 11.41
N LEU A 79 -18.96 -2.07 10.99
CA LEU A 79 -19.60 -1.06 10.15
C LEU A 79 -20.06 -1.67 8.82
N PHE A 80 -19.18 -2.40 8.13
CA PHE A 80 -19.46 -2.96 6.82
C PHE A 80 -20.56 -4.01 6.87
N ILE A 81 -20.55 -4.88 7.87
CA ILE A 81 -21.61 -5.87 8.12
C ILE A 81 -22.94 -5.15 8.40
N ALA A 82 -22.96 -4.16 9.29
CA ALA A 82 -24.17 -3.41 9.62
C ALA A 82 -24.75 -2.63 8.45
N ARG A 83 -23.93 -2.20 7.50
CA ARG A 83 -24.33 -1.47 6.29
C ARG A 83 -24.59 -2.37 5.08
N GLY A 84 -24.33 -3.68 5.18
CA GLY A 84 -24.41 -4.60 4.03
C GLY A 84 -23.38 -4.28 2.94
N TRP A 85 -22.21 -3.76 3.31
CA TRP A 85 -21.15 -3.38 2.37
C TRP A 85 -20.08 -4.46 2.31
N PRO A 86 -19.90 -5.12 1.15
CA PRO A 86 -18.76 -6.02 0.98
C PRO A 86 -17.43 -5.26 1.03
N ALA A 87 -16.45 -5.83 1.72
CA ALA A 87 -15.14 -5.24 1.89
C ALA A 87 -14.04 -6.29 1.89
N THR A 88 -12.85 -5.88 1.45
CA THR A 88 -11.63 -6.68 1.42
C THR A 88 -10.60 -6.07 2.38
N PHE A 89 -10.08 -6.87 3.29
CA PHE A 89 -8.98 -6.50 4.18
C PHE A 89 -7.71 -7.20 3.72
N TYR A 90 -6.66 -6.43 3.50
CA TYR A 90 -5.36 -6.95 3.11
C TYR A 90 -4.44 -7.06 4.33
N LEU A 91 -3.92 -8.25 4.56
CA LEU A 91 -3.15 -8.59 5.77
C LEU A 91 -1.68 -8.85 5.45
N PRO A 92 -0.75 -8.13 6.06
CA PRO A 92 0.68 -8.50 6.07
C PRO A 92 0.87 -9.60 7.13
N THR A 93 1.08 -10.84 6.66
CA THR A 93 0.86 -12.04 7.49
C THR A 93 1.85 -12.22 8.64
N ALA A 94 3.03 -11.60 8.58
CA ALA A 94 4.01 -11.63 9.67
C ALA A 94 3.58 -10.80 10.90
N TYR A 95 2.59 -9.91 10.74
CA TYR A 95 2.15 -9.00 11.81
C TYR A 95 0.79 -9.35 12.40
N ILE A 96 0.20 -10.45 11.96
CA ILE A 96 -1.03 -10.96 12.52
C ILE A 96 -0.70 -11.85 13.71
N ASP A 97 -1.45 -11.70 14.80
CA ASP A 97 -1.26 -12.49 16.05
C ASP A 97 0.13 -12.30 16.69
N THR A 98 0.74 -11.12 16.51
CA THR A 98 2.03 -10.77 17.13
C THR A 98 1.90 -9.55 18.03
N ALA A 99 2.65 -9.53 19.14
CA ALA A 99 2.70 -8.37 20.03
C ALA A 99 3.51 -7.19 19.47
N GLU A 100 4.23 -7.40 18.38
CA GLU A 100 5.19 -6.42 17.87
C GLU A 100 4.58 -5.37 16.94
N GLY A 101 3.51 -5.71 16.21
CA GLY A 101 2.90 -4.83 15.23
C GLY A 101 3.87 -4.38 14.14
N MET A 102 3.47 -3.42 13.33
CA MET A 102 4.33 -2.88 12.27
C MET A 102 5.19 -1.70 12.77
N ALA A 103 6.41 -1.64 12.30
CA ALA A 103 7.40 -0.67 12.77
C ALA A 103 6.99 0.80 12.56
N PHE A 104 6.19 1.14 11.52
CA PHE A 104 5.70 2.50 11.34
C PHE A 104 4.75 2.96 12.45
N GLN A 105 4.01 2.03 13.07
CA GLN A 105 3.12 2.33 14.18
C GLN A 105 3.93 2.72 15.43
N TRP A 106 5.03 1.99 15.69
CA TRP A 106 6.00 2.37 16.72
C TRP A 106 6.56 3.76 16.45
N TRP A 107 7.02 4.01 15.23
CA TRP A 107 7.63 5.27 14.85
C TRP A 107 6.71 6.47 15.08
N ARG A 108 5.44 6.34 14.74
CA ARG A 108 4.43 7.38 14.96
C ARG A 108 4.34 7.78 16.44
N ASN A 109 4.40 6.80 17.35
CA ASN A 109 4.30 7.03 18.78
C ASN A 109 5.64 7.51 19.39
N LEU A 110 6.76 7.06 18.86
CA LEU A 110 8.10 7.38 19.35
C LEU A 110 8.59 8.78 18.94
N LYS A 111 8.33 9.18 17.69
CA LYS A 111 8.86 10.44 17.12
C LYS A 111 8.67 11.66 18.03
N PRO A 112 7.50 11.91 18.64
CA PRO A 112 7.28 13.04 19.52
C PRO A 112 8.08 12.99 20.84
N LEU A 113 8.49 11.80 21.26
CA LEU A 113 9.14 11.52 22.55
C LEU A 113 10.66 11.41 22.45
N LEU A 114 11.24 11.49 21.24
CA LEU A 114 12.67 11.35 21.06
C LEU A 114 13.43 12.52 21.71
N PRO A 115 14.50 12.22 22.51
CA PRO A 115 15.28 13.24 23.19
C PRO A 115 16.06 14.08 22.19
N ARG A 116 16.15 15.41 22.42
CA ARG A 116 16.88 16.36 21.57
C ARG A 116 18.35 16.46 21.97
N ARG A 117 19.08 15.34 21.83
CA ARG A 117 20.50 15.22 22.15
C ARG A 117 21.15 14.08 21.39
N ARG A 118 22.46 13.97 21.50
CA ARG A 118 23.16 12.76 21.01
C ARG A 118 22.76 11.54 21.83
N ILE A 119 22.43 10.45 21.15
CA ILE A 119 22.02 9.15 21.73
C ILE A 119 22.90 8.04 21.19
N GLU A 120 23.13 7.04 22.03
CA GLU A 120 23.87 5.83 21.68
C GLU A 120 22.93 4.65 21.67
N LEU A 121 22.85 3.99 20.53
CA LEU A 121 22.10 2.75 20.32
C LEU A 121 23.09 1.63 20.01
N LYS A 122 22.66 0.38 20.11
CA LYS A 122 23.47 -0.76 19.65
C LYS A 122 23.78 -0.68 18.17
N SER A 123 22.84 -0.14 17.41
CA SER A 123 22.96 0.10 15.97
C SER A 123 23.85 1.29 15.58
N GLY A 124 24.31 2.10 16.55
CA GLY A 124 25.21 3.24 16.34
C GLY A 124 24.80 4.50 17.07
N VAL A 125 25.53 5.57 16.80
CA VAL A 125 25.29 6.88 17.42
C VAL A 125 24.41 7.73 16.52
N ILE A 126 23.38 8.36 17.10
CA ILE A 126 22.48 9.29 16.42
C ILE A 126 22.52 10.63 17.16
N ASP A 127 22.77 11.71 16.44
CA ASP A 127 22.72 13.06 16.99
C ASP A 127 21.36 13.70 16.68
N LEU A 128 20.57 13.91 17.72
CA LEU A 128 19.24 14.53 17.64
C LEU A 128 19.20 15.95 18.23
N SER A 129 20.37 16.57 18.47
CA SER A 129 20.47 17.91 19.07
C SER A 129 20.05 19.04 18.13
N GLY A 130 20.18 18.84 16.83
CA GLY A 130 19.79 19.81 15.80
C GLY A 130 18.28 20.05 15.69
N PRO A 131 17.84 21.25 15.27
CA PRO A 131 16.42 21.58 15.18
C PRO A 131 15.65 20.68 14.19
N SER A 132 16.29 20.21 13.11
CA SER A 132 15.71 19.31 12.08
C SER A 132 16.09 17.85 12.28
N ALA A 133 16.93 17.50 13.25
CA ALA A 133 17.55 16.17 13.35
C ALA A 133 16.53 15.02 13.46
N VAL A 134 15.41 15.21 14.18
CA VAL A 134 14.35 14.20 14.26
C VAL A 134 13.61 14.03 12.93
N ASP A 135 13.43 15.11 12.17
CA ASP A 135 12.80 15.02 10.85
C ASP A 135 13.74 14.39 9.80
N GLU A 136 15.04 14.64 9.94
CA GLU A 136 16.07 13.96 9.13
C GLU A 136 16.13 12.47 9.46
N LEU A 137 16.09 12.11 10.75
CA LEU A 137 15.97 10.71 11.18
C LEU A 137 14.69 10.10 10.62
N ALA A 138 13.55 10.80 10.67
CA ALA A 138 12.30 10.31 10.11
C ALA A 138 12.41 9.97 8.62
N LYS A 139 13.04 10.84 7.82
CA LYS A 139 13.30 10.58 6.39
C LYS A 139 14.21 9.37 6.19
N LYS A 140 15.26 9.23 7.00
CA LYS A 140 16.13 8.05 6.96
C LYS A 140 15.35 6.77 7.31
N MET A 141 14.52 6.82 8.35
CA MET A 141 13.68 5.68 8.75
C MET A 141 12.68 5.30 7.64
N GLU A 142 12.11 6.26 6.94
CA GLU A 142 11.23 6.01 5.80
C GLU A 142 11.96 5.28 4.66
N VAL A 143 13.18 5.67 4.34
CA VAL A 143 14.00 4.97 3.34
C VAL A 143 14.31 3.55 3.77
N LEU A 144 14.73 3.34 5.02
CA LEU A 144 15.01 2.01 5.56
C LEU A 144 13.75 1.14 5.59
N TRP A 145 12.61 1.72 5.91
CA TRP A 145 11.34 1.00 5.91
C TRP A 145 10.98 0.45 4.53
N HIS A 146 11.24 1.21 3.46
CA HIS A 146 10.96 0.74 2.10
C HIS A 146 11.95 -0.33 1.60
N SER A 147 13.21 -0.30 2.07
CA SER A 147 14.29 -1.13 1.53
C SER A 147 14.71 -2.29 2.41
N GLU A 148 14.60 -2.16 3.74
CA GLU A 148 15.22 -3.09 4.69
C GLU A 148 14.38 -3.33 5.95
N HIS A 149 13.06 -3.29 5.81
CA HIS A 149 12.11 -3.23 6.92
C HIS A 149 12.42 -4.19 8.08
N LEU A 150 12.62 -5.49 7.83
CA LEU A 150 12.86 -6.47 8.88
C LEU A 150 14.32 -6.51 9.39
N LYS A 151 15.29 -6.08 8.57
CA LYS A 151 16.71 -6.23 8.89
C LYS A 151 17.28 -5.07 9.70
N SER A 152 16.94 -3.85 9.36
CA SER A 152 17.55 -2.65 9.93
C SER A 152 16.54 -1.71 10.60
N TYR A 153 15.39 -1.51 9.98
CA TYR A 153 14.39 -0.56 10.46
C TYR A 153 13.76 -0.99 11.78
N PHE A 154 13.28 -2.23 11.86
CA PHE A 154 12.56 -2.71 13.03
C PHE A 154 13.44 -2.82 14.28
N PRO A 155 14.66 -3.40 14.21
CA PRO A 155 15.59 -3.40 15.36
C PRO A 155 15.91 -2.00 15.88
N MET A 156 16.19 -1.04 14.99
CA MET A 156 16.46 0.36 15.39
C MET A 156 15.23 0.99 16.06
N THR A 157 14.03 0.71 15.56
CA THR A 157 12.79 1.22 16.15
C THR A 157 12.59 0.70 17.55
N LEU A 158 12.86 -0.59 17.82
CA LEU A 158 12.77 -1.18 19.16
C LEU A 158 13.83 -0.59 20.11
N GLU A 159 15.07 -0.38 19.65
CA GLU A 159 16.11 0.28 20.46
C GLU A 159 15.71 1.71 20.85
N LEU A 160 15.10 2.47 19.95
CA LEU A 160 14.55 3.80 20.25
C LEU A 160 13.38 3.72 21.23
N ALA A 161 12.52 2.71 21.13
CA ALA A 161 11.44 2.47 22.09
C ALA A 161 12.00 2.19 23.50
N ASP A 162 13.00 1.31 23.60
CA ASP A 162 13.66 1.00 24.88
C ASP A 162 14.33 2.22 25.49
N LEU A 163 14.94 3.07 24.66
CA LEU A 163 15.54 4.33 25.10
C LEU A 163 14.47 5.27 25.69
N VAL A 164 13.35 5.46 25.01
CA VAL A 164 12.25 6.34 25.45
C VAL A 164 11.64 5.83 26.75
N VAL A 165 11.36 4.54 26.86
CA VAL A 165 10.86 3.92 28.11
C VAL A 165 11.82 4.19 29.25
N ARG A 166 13.11 3.93 29.07
CA ARG A 166 14.11 4.06 30.11
C ARG A 166 14.33 5.51 30.57
N GLU A 167 14.35 6.46 29.63
CA GLU A 167 14.75 7.83 29.91
C GLU A 167 13.59 8.77 30.23
N MET A 168 12.44 8.53 29.59
CA MET A 168 11.26 9.36 29.76
C MET A 168 10.30 8.82 30.82
N GLY A 169 10.55 7.60 31.33
CA GLY A 169 9.64 6.95 32.27
C GLY A 169 8.26 6.64 31.70
N VAL A 170 8.14 6.61 30.39
CA VAL A 170 6.87 6.30 29.67
C VAL A 170 6.64 4.79 29.74
N ALA A 171 5.41 4.38 30.05
CA ALA A 171 5.06 2.96 29.99
C ALA A 171 5.20 2.42 28.55
N ARG A 172 5.71 1.18 28.40
CA ARG A 172 5.88 0.57 27.07
C ARG A 172 4.57 0.54 26.28
N ASP A 173 3.47 0.25 26.94
CA ASP A 173 2.15 0.16 26.31
C ASP A 173 1.68 1.49 25.72
N ALA A 174 2.12 2.62 26.29
CA ALA A 174 1.78 3.96 25.77
C ALA A 174 2.43 4.28 24.43
N ILE A 175 3.51 3.57 24.08
CA ILE A 175 4.24 3.76 22.82
C ILE A 175 4.16 2.55 21.89
N SER A 176 3.66 1.43 22.36
CA SER A 176 3.43 0.24 21.56
C SER A 176 2.37 0.48 20.48
N PRO A 177 2.44 -0.22 19.34
CA PRO A 177 1.34 -0.21 18.40
C PRO A 177 0.07 -0.79 19.04
N PRO A 178 -1.10 -0.46 18.52
CA PRO A 178 -2.34 -1.12 18.94
C PRO A 178 -2.25 -2.62 18.68
N ASP A 179 -2.98 -3.41 19.46
CA ASP A 179 -3.04 -4.86 19.31
C ASP A 179 -3.39 -5.25 17.87
N PRO A 180 -2.61 -6.11 17.21
CA PRO A 180 -2.94 -6.60 15.89
C PRO A 180 -4.23 -7.43 15.96
N ILE A 181 -4.84 -7.67 14.81
CA ILE A 181 -5.90 -8.66 14.72
C ILE A 181 -5.29 -10.07 14.87
N SER A 182 -5.97 -10.97 15.56
CA SER A 182 -5.55 -12.36 15.69
C SER A 182 -6.11 -13.24 14.57
N TRP A 183 -5.45 -14.39 14.29
CA TRP A 183 -5.94 -15.35 13.30
C TRP A 183 -7.31 -15.94 13.65
N PRO A 184 -7.65 -16.25 14.93
CA PRO A 184 -9.00 -16.64 15.31
C PRO A 184 -10.06 -15.59 14.97
N GLU A 185 -9.78 -14.29 15.19
CA GLU A 185 -10.69 -13.20 14.83
C GLU A 185 -10.84 -13.05 13.32
N VAL A 186 -9.73 -13.17 12.56
CA VAL A 186 -9.75 -13.21 11.09
C VAL A 186 -10.65 -14.33 10.59
N ALA A 187 -10.52 -15.53 11.17
CA ALA A 187 -11.35 -16.68 10.80
C ALA A 187 -12.82 -16.45 11.14
N GLU A 188 -13.13 -15.85 12.29
CA GLU A 188 -14.50 -15.54 12.71
C GLU A 188 -15.15 -14.49 11.80
N LEU A 189 -14.50 -13.36 11.59
CA LEU A 189 -14.99 -12.29 10.72
C LEU A 189 -15.13 -12.75 9.27
N GLY A 190 -14.21 -13.58 8.80
CA GLY A 190 -14.21 -14.14 7.44
C GLY A 190 -15.35 -15.10 7.14
N ARG A 191 -16.09 -15.60 8.15
CA ARG A 191 -17.34 -16.40 7.95
C ARG A 191 -18.47 -15.56 7.39
N ASN A 192 -18.41 -14.24 7.55
CA ASN A 192 -19.40 -13.34 6.99
C ASN A 192 -19.11 -13.10 5.50
N ASP A 193 -20.11 -13.33 4.64
CA ASP A 193 -19.96 -13.21 3.19
C ASP A 193 -19.59 -11.81 2.71
N LEU A 194 -19.80 -10.78 3.53
CA LEU A 194 -19.41 -9.42 3.22
C LEU A 194 -17.93 -9.13 3.49
N ILE A 195 -17.25 -9.95 4.28
CA ILE A 195 -15.87 -9.71 4.68
C ILE A 195 -14.95 -10.73 4.01
N ARG A 196 -13.91 -10.24 3.36
CA ARG A 196 -12.85 -11.06 2.77
C ARG A 196 -11.50 -10.56 3.26
N PHE A 197 -10.66 -11.51 3.63
CA PHE A 197 -9.26 -11.26 3.97
C PHE A 197 -8.39 -11.76 2.83
N GLU A 198 -7.45 -10.94 2.43
CA GLU A 198 -6.58 -11.14 1.29
C GLU A 198 -5.13 -10.76 1.65
N SER A 199 -4.19 -10.99 0.76
CA SER A 199 -2.75 -10.84 1.04
C SER A 199 -2.26 -9.40 0.91
N HIS A 200 -1.42 -8.97 1.88
CA HIS A 200 -0.58 -7.77 1.80
C HIS A 200 0.92 -8.12 1.85
N GLY A 201 1.29 -9.30 1.36
CA GLY A 201 2.63 -9.88 1.55
C GLY A 201 2.81 -10.50 2.93
N VAL A 202 4.03 -10.90 3.22
CA VAL A 202 4.43 -11.44 4.54
C VAL A 202 4.93 -10.30 5.41
N SER A 203 5.99 -9.63 4.97
CA SER A 203 6.80 -8.70 5.76
C SER A 203 6.45 -7.23 5.56
N HIS A 204 5.49 -6.91 4.69
CA HIS A 204 5.20 -5.54 4.24
C HIS A 204 6.41 -4.82 3.64
N THR A 205 7.35 -5.55 3.05
CA THR A 205 8.52 -4.97 2.35
C THR A 205 8.14 -4.55 0.93
N ALA A 206 8.75 -3.45 0.45
CA ALA A 206 8.58 -3.02 -0.94
C ALA A 206 9.05 -4.13 -1.89
N MET A 207 8.18 -4.53 -2.82
CA MET A 207 8.45 -5.66 -3.72
C MET A 207 9.69 -5.43 -4.59
N SER A 208 9.99 -4.17 -4.91
CA SER A 208 11.18 -3.78 -5.67
C SER A 208 12.51 -4.02 -4.94
N ALA A 209 12.49 -4.09 -3.61
CA ALA A 209 13.68 -4.31 -2.77
C ALA A 209 14.01 -5.80 -2.59
N LEU A 210 13.13 -6.71 -3.04
CA LEU A 210 13.26 -8.14 -2.83
C LEU A 210 14.07 -8.82 -3.96
N SER A 211 14.78 -9.88 -3.63
CA SER A 211 15.32 -10.81 -4.62
C SER A 211 14.17 -11.50 -5.38
N ALA A 212 14.46 -12.21 -6.46
CA ALA A 212 13.43 -12.96 -7.17
C ALA A 212 12.80 -14.06 -6.30
N GLU A 213 13.63 -14.71 -5.49
CA GLU A 213 13.23 -15.78 -4.57
C GLU A 213 12.40 -15.26 -3.41
N ASP A 214 12.84 -14.15 -2.76
CA ASP A 214 12.09 -13.51 -1.69
C ASP A 214 10.75 -12.96 -2.18
N LEU A 215 10.70 -12.38 -3.38
CA LEU A 215 9.49 -11.88 -4.00
C LEU A 215 8.45 -13.00 -4.21
N GLU A 216 8.89 -14.15 -4.71
CA GLU A 216 8.02 -15.32 -4.85
C GLU A 216 7.55 -15.85 -3.48
N PHE A 217 8.46 -15.91 -2.51
CA PHE A 217 8.13 -16.31 -1.14
C PHE A 217 7.08 -15.39 -0.52
N GLU A 218 7.28 -14.07 -0.57
CA GLU A 218 6.34 -13.06 -0.04
C GLU A 218 4.91 -13.27 -0.57
N MET A 219 4.78 -13.52 -1.86
CA MET A 219 3.48 -13.67 -2.49
C MET A 219 2.86 -15.05 -2.24
N ARG A 220 3.61 -16.12 -2.45
CA ARG A 220 3.11 -17.48 -2.29
C ARG A 220 2.78 -17.79 -0.82
N HIS A 221 3.72 -17.48 0.08
CA HIS A 221 3.55 -17.80 1.50
C HIS A 221 2.39 -17.03 2.12
N SER A 222 2.29 -15.71 1.88
CA SER A 222 1.18 -14.92 2.41
C SER A 222 -0.19 -15.39 1.90
N ARG A 223 -0.30 -15.74 0.62
CA ARG A 223 -1.51 -16.35 0.05
C ARG A 223 -1.90 -17.63 0.79
N ASP A 224 -0.94 -18.51 0.99
CA ASP A 224 -1.17 -19.82 1.59
C ASP A 224 -1.57 -19.68 3.07
N VAL A 225 -0.93 -18.76 3.81
CA VAL A 225 -1.26 -18.45 5.21
C VAL A 225 -2.68 -17.88 5.32
N VAL A 226 -3.03 -16.87 4.53
CA VAL A 226 -4.39 -16.29 4.56
C VAL A 226 -5.43 -17.37 4.19
N THR A 227 -5.18 -18.16 3.14
CA THR A 227 -6.08 -19.27 2.76
C THR A 227 -6.28 -20.27 3.89
N LYS A 228 -5.20 -20.66 4.55
CA LYS A 228 -5.23 -21.61 5.67
C LYS A 228 -6.10 -21.10 6.84
N HIS A 229 -5.92 -19.86 7.23
CA HIS A 229 -6.58 -19.33 8.42
C HIS A 229 -8.04 -18.89 8.17
N THR A 230 -8.36 -18.46 6.96
CA THR A 230 -9.74 -18.04 6.61
C THR A 230 -10.60 -19.19 6.12
N GLY A 231 -10.00 -20.30 5.64
CA GLY A 231 -10.72 -21.37 4.95
C GLY A 231 -11.21 -20.98 3.55
N HIS A 232 -10.88 -19.79 3.07
CA HIS A 232 -11.24 -19.29 1.74
C HIS A 232 -9.99 -19.08 0.87
N PRO A 233 -10.07 -19.34 -0.45
CA PRO A 233 -8.95 -19.04 -1.33
C PRO A 233 -8.59 -17.56 -1.30
N CYS A 234 -7.33 -17.24 -0.97
CA CYS A 234 -6.79 -15.91 -1.11
C CYS A 234 -6.49 -15.64 -2.59
N ARG A 235 -7.23 -14.71 -3.20
CA ARG A 235 -7.23 -14.45 -4.65
C ARG A 235 -6.67 -13.12 -5.05
N HIS A 236 -6.53 -12.20 -4.10
CA HIS A 236 -6.16 -10.82 -4.37
C HIS A 236 -4.97 -10.39 -3.52
N LEU A 237 -4.10 -9.57 -4.11
CA LEU A 237 -2.94 -8.97 -3.43
C LEU A 237 -3.09 -7.45 -3.41
N ALA A 238 -2.73 -6.80 -2.30
CA ALA A 238 -2.32 -5.41 -2.34
C ALA A 238 -0.81 -5.34 -2.21
N TYR A 239 -0.14 -4.61 -3.11
CA TYR A 239 1.29 -4.41 -2.98
C TYR A 239 1.58 -3.45 -1.81
N PRO A 240 2.49 -3.80 -0.88
CA PRO A 240 2.97 -2.86 0.12
C PRO A 240 3.40 -1.52 -0.50
N PHE A 241 3.00 -0.40 0.11
CA PHE A 241 3.17 0.97 -0.39
C PHE A 241 2.47 1.27 -1.72
N GLY A 242 2.33 0.33 -2.62
CA GLY A 242 1.56 0.38 -3.85
C GLY A 242 2.00 1.41 -4.90
N SER A 243 3.14 2.11 -4.74
CA SER A 243 3.70 2.98 -5.77
C SER A 243 4.38 2.15 -6.87
N ARG A 244 4.49 2.69 -8.09
CA ARG A 244 5.24 2.01 -9.16
C ARG A 244 6.68 1.71 -8.77
N GLN A 245 7.29 2.61 -8.01
CA GLN A 245 8.66 2.46 -7.54
C GLN A 245 8.77 1.33 -6.52
N SER A 246 7.87 1.23 -5.55
CA SER A 246 7.87 0.16 -4.53
C SER A 246 7.46 -1.21 -5.08
N ILE A 247 6.67 -1.25 -6.14
CA ILE A 247 6.28 -2.50 -6.82
C ILE A 247 7.43 -3.03 -7.68
N GLY A 248 8.11 -2.14 -8.43
CA GLY A 248 9.15 -2.53 -9.39
C GLY A 248 8.59 -3.19 -10.65
N THR A 249 9.46 -3.76 -11.47
CA THR A 249 9.10 -4.27 -12.81
C THR A 249 8.66 -5.73 -12.81
N ARG A 250 9.08 -6.52 -11.83
CA ARG A 250 8.87 -7.98 -11.79
C ARG A 250 7.62 -8.42 -11.03
N ALA A 251 7.15 -7.59 -10.09
CA ALA A 251 6.13 -8.00 -9.13
C ALA A 251 4.79 -8.39 -9.78
N ALA A 252 4.38 -7.71 -10.85
CA ALA A 252 3.13 -8.01 -11.54
C ALA A 252 3.16 -9.39 -12.23
N GLU A 253 4.30 -9.77 -12.79
CA GLU A 253 4.49 -11.08 -13.41
C GLU A 253 4.46 -12.21 -12.36
N VAL A 254 5.14 -12.02 -11.23
CA VAL A 254 5.11 -12.99 -10.13
C VAL A 254 3.71 -13.08 -9.52
N ALA A 255 3.02 -11.94 -9.31
CA ALA A 255 1.65 -11.92 -8.79
C ALA A 255 0.66 -12.70 -9.70
N ALA A 256 0.86 -12.64 -11.02
CA ALA A 256 0.03 -13.36 -11.99
C ALA A 256 0.08 -14.89 -11.82
N ARG A 257 1.09 -15.41 -11.18
CA ARG A 257 1.24 -16.85 -10.90
C ARG A 257 0.42 -17.31 -9.69
N PHE A 258 0.06 -16.40 -8.80
CA PHE A 258 -0.52 -16.72 -7.51
C PHE A 258 -1.88 -16.10 -7.24
N TYR A 259 -2.22 -14.99 -7.90
CA TYR A 259 -3.41 -14.21 -7.62
C TYR A 259 -4.22 -13.90 -8.88
N ASP A 260 -5.52 -13.77 -8.71
CA ASP A 260 -6.44 -13.34 -9.78
C ASP A 260 -6.27 -11.84 -10.09
N SER A 261 -5.86 -11.05 -9.10
CA SER A 261 -5.52 -9.63 -9.27
C SER A 261 -4.60 -9.09 -8.19
N ALA A 262 -3.95 -7.96 -8.50
CA ALA A 262 -3.19 -7.20 -7.51
C ALA A 262 -3.47 -5.70 -7.64
N THR A 263 -3.54 -5.01 -6.49
CA THR A 263 -3.90 -3.60 -6.41
C THR A 263 -2.70 -2.73 -6.07
N THR A 264 -2.71 -1.52 -6.61
CA THR A 264 -1.68 -0.50 -6.43
C THR A 264 -2.26 0.74 -5.74
N MET A 265 -1.42 1.73 -5.42
CA MET A 265 -1.87 3.07 -4.98
C MET A 265 -1.87 4.09 -6.13
N SER A 266 -1.69 3.63 -7.37
CA SER A 266 -1.87 4.47 -8.56
C SER A 266 -3.34 4.85 -8.72
N LEU A 267 -3.61 6.14 -8.93
CA LEU A 267 -4.98 6.63 -9.08
C LEU A 267 -5.56 6.23 -10.45
N GLY A 268 -6.76 5.65 -10.45
CA GLY A 268 -7.43 5.27 -11.70
C GLY A 268 -8.68 4.43 -11.49
N HIS A 269 -9.15 3.84 -12.58
CA HIS A 269 -10.33 2.97 -12.65
C HIS A 269 -9.94 1.54 -12.99
N VAL A 270 -10.75 0.63 -12.50
CA VAL A 270 -10.75 -0.77 -12.91
C VAL A 270 -11.50 -0.88 -14.26
N GLY A 271 -10.78 -0.66 -15.33
CA GLY A 271 -11.30 -0.78 -16.69
C GLY A 271 -10.51 -1.86 -17.45
N SER A 272 -9.93 -1.49 -18.59
CA SER A 272 -8.98 -2.32 -19.36
C SER A 272 -7.59 -2.39 -18.71
N ALA A 273 -7.46 -2.15 -17.41
CA ALA A 273 -6.19 -2.19 -16.70
C ALA A 273 -5.68 -3.63 -16.58
N ASN A 274 -4.36 -3.77 -16.52
CA ASN A 274 -3.72 -5.04 -16.17
C ASN A 274 -4.29 -5.52 -14.81
N PRO A 275 -4.85 -6.73 -14.69
CA PRO A 275 -5.43 -7.23 -13.44
C PRO A 275 -4.46 -7.21 -12.26
N TRP A 276 -3.17 -7.34 -12.52
CA TRP A 276 -2.13 -7.33 -11.48
C TRP A 276 -1.52 -5.94 -11.25
N MET A 277 -2.17 -4.88 -11.74
CA MET A 277 -1.80 -3.47 -11.52
C MET A 277 -3.05 -2.60 -11.37
N LEU A 278 -4.07 -3.09 -10.68
CA LEU A 278 -5.34 -2.40 -10.52
C LEU A 278 -5.16 -1.11 -9.73
N PRO A 279 -5.63 0.03 -10.26
CA PRO A 279 -5.55 1.30 -9.55
C PRO A 279 -6.53 1.38 -8.40
N ARG A 280 -6.17 2.13 -7.36
CA ARG A 280 -7.04 2.44 -6.22
C ARG A 280 -7.12 3.95 -5.97
N ILE A 281 -8.12 4.36 -5.23
CA ILE A 281 -8.32 5.74 -4.78
C ILE A 281 -8.15 5.78 -3.26
N PRO A 282 -6.97 6.17 -2.75
CA PRO A 282 -6.76 6.29 -1.32
C PRO A 282 -7.53 7.49 -0.75
N LEU A 283 -8.21 7.26 0.37
CA LEU A 283 -8.91 8.27 1.15
C LEU A 283 -8.42 8.22 2.60
N TYR A 284 -8.09 9.38 3.13
CA TYR A 284 -7.51 9.57 4.45
C TYR A 284 -8.47 10.33 5.39
N PRO A 285 -8.32 10.20 6.71
CA PRO A 285 -9.22 10.83 7.69
C PRO A 285 -9.37 12.36 7.50
N GLU A 286 -8.32 13.05 7.11
CA GLU A 286 -8.27 14.49 6.89
C GLU A 286 -8.94 14.96 5.58
N ASN A 287 -9.20 14.04 4.64
CA ASN A 287 -9.82 14.40 3.37
C ASN A 287 -11.28 14.86 3.60
N SER A 288 -11.69 15.96 2.99
CA SER A 288 -13.11 16.32 2.99
C SER A 288 -13.90 15.42 2.03
N THR A 289 -15.20 15.26 2.27
CA THR A 289 -16.09 14.51 1.36
C THR A 289 -16.15 15.13 -0.04
N LEU A 290 -16.00 16.47 -0.12
CA LEU A 290 -15.91 17.17 -1.40
C LEU A 290 -14.62 16.80 -2.15
N PHE A 291 -13.50 16.76 -1.44
CA PHE A 291 -12.22 16.32 -2.00
C PHE A 291 -12.28 14.86 -2.47
N ALA A 292 -12.86 13.96 -1.67
CA ALA A 292 -13.07 12.56 -2.05
C ALA A 292 -13.88 12.45 -3.35
N ARG A 293 -15.00 13.18 -3.46
CA ARG A 293 -15.80 13.26 -4.69
C ARG A 293 -14.97 13.76 -5.87
N ALA A 294 -14.23 14.87 -5.69
CA ALA A 294 -13.39 15.44 -6.74
C ALA A 294 -12.30 14.45 -7.19
N LYS A 295 -11.65 13.78 -6.25
CA LYS A 295 -10.61 12.78 -6.51
C LYS A 295 -11.14 11.61 -7.36
N ILE A 296 -12.33 11.12 -7.03
CA ILE A 296 -13.01 10.06 -7.78
C ILE A 296 -13.39 10.57 -9.18
N LEU A 297 -14.02 11.73 -9.28
CA LEU A 297 -14.52 12.27 -10.54
C LEU A 297 -13.39 12.74 -11.49
N CYS A 298 -12.35 13.42 -10.98
CA CYS A 298 -11.24 13.91 -11.80
C CYS A 298 -10.44 12.79 -12.43
N LYS A 299 -10.21 11.68 -11.73
CA LYS A 299 -9.51 10.52 -12.32
C LYS A 299 -10.38 9.78 -13.32
N CYS A 300 -11.68 9.85 -13.16
CA CYS A 300 -12.63 9.40 -14.17
C CYS A 300 -12.49 10.18 -15.48
N SER A 301 -12.36 11.51 -15.41
CA SER A 301 -12.30 12.41 -16.57
C SER A 301 -11.03 12.24 -17.40
N THR A 302 -9.87 12.01 -16.76
CA THR A 302 -8.57 11.95 -17.47
C THR A 302 -8.46 10.72 -18.37
N ILE A 303 -9.10 9.61 -18.03
CA ILE A 303 -9.07 8.39 -18.85
C ILE A 303 -9.99 8.53 -20.08
N ALA A 304 -11.12 9.25 -19.95
CA ALA A 304 -11.99 9.52 -21.08
C ALA A 304 -11.33 10.44 -22.13
N ALA A 305 -10.55 11.42 -21.67
CA ALA A 305 -9.81 12.33 -22.55
C ALA A 305 -8.65 11.64 -23.29
N SER A 306 -7.99 10.64 -22.69
CA SER A 306 -6.87 9.91 -23.31
C SER A 306 -7.31 8.92 -24.39
N LYS A 307 -8.59 8.49 -24.41
CA LYS A 307 -9.14 7.60 -25.45
C LYS A 307 -9.58 8.33 -26.71
N SER A 308 -9.66 9.67 -26.69
CA SER A 308 -10.10 10.49 -27.83
C SER A 308 -8.98 11.20 -28.59
N SER A 309 -7.71 11.03 -28.19
CA SER A 309 -6.58 11.58 -28.95
C SER A 309 -6.03 10.52 -29.90
N PRO A 310 -6.02 10.74 -31.23
CA PRO A 310 -5.30 9.88 -32.14
C PRO A 310 -3.81 9.96 -31.82
N VAL A 311 -3.16 8.81 -31.83
CA VAL A 311 -1.71 8.68 -31.71
C VAL A 311 -1.07 9.56 -32.79
N ARG A 312 -0.54 10.73 -32.42
CA ARG A 312 0.41 11.45 -33.26
C ARG A 312 1.74 10.70 -33.13
N GLU A 313 2.09 10.01 -34.20
CA GLU A 313 3.45 9.52 -34.42
C GLU A 313 4.40 10.71 -34.29
N ARG A 314 5.37 10.60 -33.40
CA ARG A 314 6.47 11.56 -33.35
C ARG A 314 7.35 11.30 -34.58
N PRO A 315 7.76 12.35 -35.34
CA PRO A 315 8.73 12.16 -36.39
C PRO A 315 10.06 11.71 -35.77
N GLU A 316 10.66 10.71 -36.40
CA GLU A 316 12.00 10.22 -36.11
C GLU A 316 12.99 11.42 -36.20
N CYS A 317 13.69 11.68 -35.08
CA CYS A 317 14.86 12.55 -35.12
C CYS A 317 16.00 11.83 -35.80
N ALA A 318 16.28 12.23 -37.02
CA ALA A 318 17.46 11.83 -37.77
C ALA A 318 18.75 12.22 -37.02
N SER A 319 19.66 11.28 -37.04
CA SER A 319 21.05 11.31 -36.65
C SER A 319 21.76 12.68 -36.91
N ALA A 320 22.31 13.24 -35.83
CA ALA A 320 23.45 14.16 -35.94
C ALA A 320 24.54 13.65 -34.99
N GLY A 321 25.67 13.29 -35.56
CA GLY A 321 26.81 12.71 -34.90
C GLY A 321 27.46 13.64 -33.88
N CYS A 322 27.92 13.02 -32.78
CA CYS A 322 28.91 13.61 -31.90
C CYS A 322 30.02 12.58 -31.69
N SER A 323 31.11 12.80 -32.38
CA SER A 323 32.38 12.07 -32.29
C SER A 323 33.08 12.41 -30.98
N ILE A 324 33.45 11.38 -30.22
CA ILE A 324 34.35 11.47 -29.07
C ILE A 324 35.78 11.21 -29.62
N PRO A 325 36.79 12.03 -29.30
CA PRO A 325 38.15 11.77 -29.76
C PRO A 325 38.81 10.69 -28.88
N GLU A 326 39.38 9.70 -29.56
CA GLU A 326 40.36 8.75 -29.00
C GLU A 326 41.61 9.49 -28.52
N GLN A 327 42.02 9.18 -27.28
CA GLN A 327 43.41 9.45 -26.86
C GLN A 327 44.19 8.14 -26.90
N THR A 328 45.14 8.14 -27.81
CA THR A 328 46.17 7.13 -27.99
C THR A 328 47.31 7.34 -27.02
N GLY A 329 47.76 6.24 -26.43
CA GLY A 329 49.19 5.92 -26.31
C GLY A 329 49.92 6.30 -25.05
N ALA A 330 50.43 5.36 -24.31
CA ALA A 330 51.85 5.02 -24.34
C ALA A 330 52.17 3.91 -23.32
N THR A 331 52.87 2.96 -23.82
CA THR A 331 53.55 1.80 -23.24
C THR A 331 54.56 2.18 -22.14
N GLY A 332 54.65 1.36 -21.10
CA GLY A 332 55.76 1.41 -20.11
C GLY A 332 55.81 0.13 -19.29
N ASP A 333 56.59 -0.80 -19.81
CA ASP A 333 57.07 -2.05 -19.25
C ASP A 333 57.86 -1.84 -17.95
N ASN A 334 57.70 -2.72 -16.95
CA ASN A 334 58.76 -3.32 -16.13
C ASN A 334 58.17 -4.05 -14.89
N GLY A 335 58.25 -5.37 -14.91
CA GLY A 335 58.30 -6.21 -13.69
C GLY A 335 59.75 -6.32 -13.21
N PRO A 336 60.13 -7.22 -12.29
CA PRO A 336 59.37 -8.09 -11.40
C PRO A 336 59.90 -8.09 -9.92
N SER A 337 59.38 -9.06 -9.11
CA SER A 337 59.97 -9.67 -7.89
C SER A 337 59.76 -8.89 -6.55
N VAL A 338 59.12 -9.45 -5.60
CA VAL A 338 59.35 -10.56 -4.63
C VAL A 338 58.04 -10.89 -3.95
#